data_597d4c5cdefbef05d1a888f491119332
#
_entry.id   597d4c5cdefbef05d1a888f491119332
#
_cell.length_a   1.000
_cell.length_b   1.000
_cell.length_c   1.000
_cell.angle_alpha   90.00
_cell.angle_beta   90.00
_cell.angle_gamma   90.00
#
_symmetry.space_group_name_H-M   'P 1'
#
loop_
_entity.id
_entity.type
_entity.pdbx_description
1 polymer ?
#
loop_
_entity_poly.entity_id
_entity_poly.type
_entity_poly.pdbx_seq_one_letter_code
_entity_poly.pdbx_strand_id
1 'polypeptide(L)'
;MRRKGSAFQGLGVVTLKELSDHLVSARMRVLEWLVVLTALAAVYGAIQQIRAVTAEDPFLFLRLFTTARDPLPSFVSFLGFLVPLMAIGLGFDSVNGEHNRRTLSRILSQPIYRDALLFGKFLAGLGVLTISLVCLWLLVIGLGLVMLGVPPGGEEIARALLFLLVTVVYAGIWLALAMLFSVIFRSAATAALVTLGMWLFLSVIWPSLAPAIAQALVSPDNQATLVITAQMLARLSPATLFAECVLALLDPTTRTLGPVYLSQLEGAVMGAPLPLWDSVMVAWPQIVGMVAVSILLFVGGYVTFQRQEVRA
;
A
#
# COMPACT_ATOMS: atom_id res chain seq x y z
N MET A 1 -17.79 -17.65 34.09
CA MET A 1 -16.39 -17.95 34.41
C MET A 1 -15.45 -16.91 33.74
N ARG A 2 -14.74 -16.09 34.52
CA ARG A 2 -13.71 -15.18 33.94
C ARG A 2 -12.56 -16.05 33.42
N ARG A 3 -12.34 -16.05 32.10
CA ARG A 3 -11.15 -16.70 31.52
C ARG A 3 -9.89 -16.02 32.07
N LYS A 4 -9.06 -16.77 32.82
CA LYS A 4 -7.76 -16.33 33.29
C LYS A 4 -6.76 -16.51 32.13
N GLY A 5 -6.36 -15.42 31.46
CA GLY A 5 -5.38 -15.44 30.38
C GLY A 5 -5.16 -14.06 29.78
N SER A 6 -4.08 -13.88 29.04
CA SER A 6 -3.79 -12.64 28.29
C SER A 6 -4.74 -12.51 27.09
N ALA A 7 -5.17 -11.29 26.75
CA ALA A 7 -5.99 -10.99 25.56
C ALA A 7 -5.35 -11.48 24.24
N PHE A 8 -4.03 -11.66 24.21
CA PHE A 8 -3.25 -12.16 23.09
C PHE A 8 -2.93 -13.66 23.15
N GLN A 9 -3.58 -14.40 24.08
CA GLN A 9 -3.38 -15.85 24.14
C GLN A 9 -3.90 -16.51 22.86
N GLY A 10 -3.04 -17.27 22.18
CA GLY A 10 -3.33 -17.92 20.90
C GLY A 10 -2.98 -17.06 19.67
N LEU A 11 -2.56 -15.80 19.81
CA LEU A 11 -2.23 -14.90 18.69
C LEU A 11 -1.23 -15.55 17.72
N GLY A 12 -0.10 -16.07 18.21
CA GLY A 12 0.93 -16.68 17.36
C GLY A 12 0.42 -17.91 16.60
N VAL A 13 -0.39 -18.74 17.26
CA VAL A 13 -0.99 -19.95 16.62
C VAL A 13 -1.93 -19.56 15.51
N VAL A 14 -2.81 -18.56 15.74
CA VAL A 14 -3.72 -18.04 14.72
C VAL A 14 -2.93 -17.43 13.57
N THR A 15 -1.94 -16.57 13.86
CA THR A 15 -1.14 -15.91 12.83
C THR A 15 -0.42 -16.93 11.94
N LEU A 16 0.26 -17.91 12.52
CA LEU A 16 1.00 -18.92 11.75
C LEU A 16 0.06 -19.82 10.92
N LYS A 17 -1.07 -20.22 11.50
CA LYS A 17 -2.08 -21.00 10.77
C LYS A 17 -2.63 -20.22 9.58
N GLU A 18 -3.11 -18.98 9.79
CA GLU A 18 -3.67 -18.15 8.72
C GLU A 18 -2.60 -17.80 7.66
N LEU A 19 -1.35 -17.52 8.08
CA LEU A 19 -0.23 -17.27 7.17
C LEU A 19 -0.01 -18.47 6.23
N SER A 20 0.03 -19.69 6.78
CA SER A 20 0.22 -20.90 5.99
C SER A 20 -0.97 -21.16 5.05
N ASP A 21 -2.19 -20.97 5.52
CA ASP A 21 -3.40 -21.13 4.73
C ASP A 21 -3.44 -20.16 3.52
N HIS A 22 -3.03 -18.92 3.71
CA HIS A 22 -2.95 -17.93 2.64
C HIS A 22 -1.86 -18.26 1.62
N LEU A 23 -0.65 -18.60 2.06
CA LEU A 23 0.49 -18.92 1.16
C LEU A 23 0.19 -20.13 0.26
N VAL A 24 -0.58 -21.11 0.74
CA VAL A 24 -0.94 -22.31 -0.03
C VAL A 24 -2.21 -22.12 -0.86
N SER A 25 -2.96 -21.03 -0.66
CA SER A 25 -4.24 -20.81 -1.32
C SER A 25 -4.09 -20.61 -2.84
N ALA A 26 -4.99 -21.23 -3.62
CA ALA A 26 -5.00 -21.08 -5.08
C ALA A 26 -5.21 -19.61 -5.50
N ARG A 27 -6.03 -18.88 -4.74
CA ARG A 27 -6.32 -17.45 -4.95
C ARG A 27 -5.05 -16.61 -4.83
N MET A 28 -4.27 -16.81 -3.78
CA MET A 28 -3.02 -16.10 -3.58
C MET A 28 -2.01 -16.40 -4.69
N ARG A 29 -1.86 -17.67 -5.07
CA ARG A 29 -0.97 -18.04 -6.17
C ARG A 29 -1.32 -17.35 -7.49
N VAL A 30 -2.60 -17.22 -7.83
CA VAL A 30 -3.03 -16.49 -9.04
C VAL A 30 -2.65 -15.00 -8.95
N LEU A 31 -2.89 -14.37 -7.80
CA LEU A 31 -2.53 -12.97 -7.57
C LEU A 31 -1.01 -12.76 -7.63
N GLU A 32 -0.22 -13.64 -7.03
CA GLU A 32 1.24 -13.59 -7.07
C GLU A 32 1.77 -13.73 -8.50
N TRP A 33 1.27 -14.71 -9.27
CA TRP A 33 1.65 -14.85 -10.68
C TRP A 33 1.33 -13.60 -11.50
N LEU A 34 0.16 -13.02 -11.30
CA LEU A 34 -0.24 -11.78 -11.97
C LEU A 34 0.72 -10.64 -11.62
N VAL A 35 1.06 -10.47 -10.35
CA VAL A 35 1.99 -9.43 -9.90
C VAL A 35 3.40 -9.67 -10.43
N VAL A 36 3.90 -10.92 -10.39
CA VAL A 36 5.23 -11.27 -10.91
C VAL A 36 5.32 -11.01 -12.41
N LEU A 37 4.33 -11.45 -13.19
CA LEU A 37 4.33 -11.25 -14.64
C LEU A 37 4.28 -9.77 -15.03
N THR A 38 3.44 -8.98 -14.34
CA THR A 38 3.36 -7.54 -14.59
C THR A 38 4.63 -6.80 -14.17
N ALA A 39 5.24 -7.22 -13.04
CA ALA A 39 6.53 -6.68 -12.60
C ALA A 39 7.66 -6.98 -13.58
N LEU A 40 7.74 -8.21 -14.08
CA LEU A 40 8.71 -8.61 -15.09
C LEU A 40 8.57 -7.75 -16.35
N ALA A 41 7.34 -7.54 -16.83
CA ALA A 41 7.07 -6.72 -18.00
C ALA A 41 7.47 -5.24 -17.76
N ALA A 42 7.12 -4.66 -16.60
CA ALA A 42 7.45 -3.28 -16.26
C ALA A 42 8.97 -3.07 -16.16
N VAL A 43 9.67 -3.96 -15.43
CA VAL A 43 11.12 -3.87 -15.23
C VAL A 43 11.85 -4.10 -16.55
N TYR A 44 11.42 -5.05 -17.38
CA TYR A 44 11.99 -5.24 -18.71
C TYR A 44 11.82 -3.99 -19.58
N GLY A 45 10.63 -3.38 -19.58
CA GLY A 45 10.39 -2.11 -20.28
C GLY A 45 11.28 -0.98 -19.77
N ALA A 46 11.42 -0.84 -18.46
CA ALA A 46 12.28 0.16 -17.83
C ALA A 46 13.75 -0.04 -18.23
N ILE A 47 14.27 -1.28 -18.20
CA ILE A 47 15.65 -1.59 -18.60
C ILE A 47 15.92 -1.22 -20.07
N GLN A 48 14.98 -1.51 -20.97
CA GLN A 48 15.11 -1.14 -22.39
C GLN A 48 15.14 0.38 -22.56
N GLN A 49 14.35 1.12 -21.81
CA GLN A 49 14.33 2.58 -21.84
C GLN A 49 15.62 3.18 -21.25
N ILE A 50 16.11 2.64 -20.14
CA ILE A 50 17.35 3.07 -19.48
C ILE A 50 18.54 2.88 -20.43
N ARG A 51 18.62 1.73 -21.12
CA ARG A 51 19.69 1.46 -22.09
C ARG A 51 19.68 2.36 -23.33
N ALA A 52 18.53 2.91 -23.68
CA ALA A 52 18.39 3.83 -24.81
C ALA A 52 18.84 5.26 -24.48
N VAL A 53 18.95 5.60 -23.17
CA VAL A 53 19.36 6.93 -22.70
C VAL A 53 20.78 6.85 -22.20
N THR A 54 21.71 7.55 -22.89
CA THR A 54 23.15 7.57 -22.59
C THR A 54 23.55 8.51 -21.45
N ALA A 55 22.62 8.92 -20.59
CA ALA A 55 22.89 9.84 -19.50
C ALA A 55 23.52 9.13 -18.29
N GLU A 56 24.60 9.67 -17.76
CA GLU A 56 25.16 9.28 -16.47
C GLU A 56 24.21 9.73 -15.36
N ASP A 57 23.41 8.80 -14.82
CA ASP A 57 22.51 9.05 -13.71
C ASP A 57 23.07 8.40 -12.44
N PRO A 58 23.34 9.16 -11.37
CA PRO A 58 23.88 8.61 -10.13
C PRO A 58 22.88 7.69 -9.40
N PHE A 59 21.59 7.72 -9.77
CA PHE A 59 20.53 6.90 -9.20
C PHE A 59 19.87 6.00 -10.26
N LEU A 60 20.68 5.42 -11.11
CA LEU A 60 20.22 4.58 -12.23
C LEU A 60 19.33 3.43 -11.77
N PHE A 61 19.62 2.84 -10.60
CA PHE A 61 18.88 1.71 -10.07
C PHE A 61 17.47 2.09 -9.61
N LEU A 62 17.26 3.32 -9.10
CA LEU A 62 15.92 3.81 -8.73
C LEU A 62 15.02 3.98 -9.97
N ARG A 63 15.59 4.25 -11.11
CA ARG A 63 14.84 4.33 -12.37
C ARG A 63 14.17 3.02 -12.78
N LEU A 64 14.65 1.88 -12.33
CA LEU A 64 13.97 0.58 -12.55
C LEU A 64 12.54 0.58 -11.98
N PHE A 65 12.33 1.32 -10.90
CA PHE A 65 11.03 1.40 -10.24
C PHE A 65 10.11 2.46 -10.87
N THR A 66 10.68 3.57 -11.35
CA THR A 66 9.93 4.78 -11.75
C THR A 66 9.78 4.94 -13.26
N THR A 67 10.65 4.32 -14.08
CA THR A 67 10.58 4.47 -15.52
C THR A 67 9.42 3.70 -16.12
N ALA A 68 8.62 4.39 -16.95
CA ALA A 68 7.56 3.81 -17.77
C ALA A 68 8.04 3.70 -19.23
N ARG A 69 7.50 2.73 -19.97
CA ARG A 69 7.70 2.61 -21.43
C ARG A 69 6.36 2.28 -22.08
N ASP A 70 5.90 3.12 -22.97
CA ASP A 70 4.64 2.90 -23.68
C ASP A 70 4.60 1.51 -24.35
N PRO A 71 3.50 0.75 -24.19
CA PRO A 71 2.29 1.04 -23.42
C PRO A 71 2.34 0.61 -21.95
N LEU A 72 3.52 0.23 -21.42
CA LEU A 72 3.70 -0.32 -20.06
C LEU A 72 3.90 0.79 -19.03
N PRO A 73 3.07 0.88 -17.97
CA PRO A 73 3.31 1.79 -16.86
C PRO A 73 4.55 1.38 -16.06
N SER A 74 5.05 2.30 -15.23
CA SER A 74 6.17 2.03 -14.33
C SER A 74 5.84 0.94 -13.31
N PHE A 75 6.88 0.28 -12.77
CA PHE A 75 6.72 -0.72 -11.72
C PHE A 75 5.94 -0.18 -10.51
N VAL A 76 6.23 1.05 -10.09
CA VAL A 76 5.51 1.72 -8.99
C VAL A 76 4.03 1.89 -9.29
N SER A 77 3.68 2.31 -10.52
CA SER A 77 2.29 2.47 -10.94
C SER A 77 1.54 1.14 -10.89
N PHE A 78 2.19 0.05 -11.31
CA PHE A 78 1.64 -1.29 -11.17
C PHE A 78 1.41 -1.67 -9.71
N LEU A 79 2.37 -1.41 -8.82
CA LEU A 79 2.20 -1.69 -7.40
C LEU A 79 1.07 -0.87 -6.78
N GLY A 80 0.96 0.42 -7.13
CA GLY A 80 -0.13 1.28 -6.69
C GLY A 80 -1.52 0.71 -7.00
N PHE A 81 -1.62 -0.05 -8.10
CA PHE A 81 -2.86 -0.69 -8.54
C PHE A 81 -3.02 -2.12 -7.98
N LEU A 82 -1.98 -2.95 -8.05
CA LEU A 82 -2.07 -4.39 -7.74
C LEU A 82 -2.01 -4.70 -6.24
N VAL A 83 -1.26 -3.91 -5.46
CA VAL A 83 -1.16 -4.12 -4.01
C VAL A 83 -2.51 -4.02 -3.30
N PRO A 84 -3.37 -3.01 -3.59
CA PRO A 84 -4.73 -3.00 -3.08
C PRO A 84 -5.54 -4.26 -3.43
N LEU A 85 -5.44 -4.73 -4.68
CA LEU A 85 -6.17 -5.92 -5.12
C LEU A 85 -5.73 -7.18 -4.37
N MET A 86 -4.41 -7.34 -4.13
CA MET A 86 -3.89 -8.43 -3.31
C MET A 86 -4.41 -8.34 -1.88
N ALA A 87 -4.33 -7.16 -1.27
CA ALA A 87 -4.78 -6.93 0.10
C ALA A 87 -6.29 -7.19 0.26
N ILE A 88 -7.10 -6.70 -0.69
CA ILE A 88 -8.54 -6.95 -0.74
C ILE A 88 -8.81 -8.45 -0.91
N GLY A 89 -8.08 -9.11 -1.82
CA GLY A 89 -8.19 -10.55 -2.07
C GLY A 89 -7.89 -11.43 -0.86
N LEU A 90 -7.07 -10.95 0.10
CA LEU A 90 -6.79 -11.63 1.37
C LEU A 90 -7.82 -11.30 2.45
N GLY A 91 -8.34 -10.06 2.47
CA GLY A 91 -9.14 -9.54 3.59
C GLY A 91 -10.65 -9.73 3.48
N PHE A 92 -11.23 -9.75 2.26
CA PHE A 92 -12.69 -9.62 2.06
C PHE A 92 -13.53 -10.77 2.66
N ASP A 93 -12.99 -11.96 2.80
CA ASP A 93 -13.68 -13.13 3.35
C ASP A 93 -13.10 -13.61 4.69
N SER A 94 -12.20 -12.84 5.28
CA SER A 94 -11.43 -13.24 6.46
C SER A 94 -12.30 -13.55 7.70
N VAL A 95 -13.43 -12.88 7.87
CA VAL A 95 -14.35 -13.09 9.01
C VAL A 95 -15.68 -13.69 8.54
N ASN A 96 -16.33 -13.10 7.53
CA ASN A 96 -17.60 -13.58 7.02
C ASN A 96 -17.51 -14.99 6.41
N GLY A 97 -16.35 -15.37 5.85
CA GLY A 97 -16.10 -16.72 5.35
C GLY A 97 -16.20 -17.78 6.45
N GLU A 98 -15.66 -17.52 7.64
CA GLU A 98 -15.79 -18.40 8.81
C GLU A 98 -17.21 -18.42 9.37
N HIS A 99 -17.89 -17.28 9.34
CA HIS A 99 -19.29 -17.21 9.75
C HIS A 99 -20.17 -18.06 8.82
N ASN A 100 -20.00 -17.95 7.50
CA ASN A 100 -20.79 -18.70 6.51
C ASN A 100 -20.50 -20.21 6.54
N ARG A 101 -19.27 -20.62 6.87
CA ARG A 101 -18.89 -22.02 7.06
C ARG A 101 -19.27 -22.57 8.43
N ARG A 102 -19.87 -21.75 9.32
CA ARG A 102 -20.21 -22.09 10.71
C ARG A 102 -19.00 -22.54 11.55
N THR A 103 -17.80 -22.12 11.19
CA THR A 103 -16.55 -22.45 11.89
C THR A 103 -16.20 -21.43 12.97
N LEU A 104 -16.73 -20.20 12.89
CA LEU A 104 -16.42 -19.11 13.82
C LEU A 104 -16.79 -19.46 15.28
N SER A 105 -17.97 -20.03 15.52
CA SER A 105 -18.40 -20.47 16.86
C SER A 105 -17.49 -21.56 17.42
N ARG A 106 -17.03 -22.49 16.56
CA ARG A 106 -16.12 -23.57 16.92
C ARG A 106 -14.71 -23.04 17.27
N ILE A 107 -14.22 -22.04 16.54
CA ILE A 107 -12.93 -21.40 16.83
C ILE A 107 -13.02 -20.65 18.17
N LEU A 108 -14.10 -19.90 18.40
CA LEU A 108 -14.31 -19.15 19.63
C LEU A 108 -14.65 -20.02 20.86
N SER A 109 -14.99 -21.32 20.68
CA SER A 109 -15.10 -22.27 21.78
C SER A 109 -13.74 -22.72 22.33
N GLN A 110 -12.66 -22.58 21.53
CA GLN A 110 -11.29 -22.83 21.98
C GLN A 110 -10.80 -21.69 22.92
N PRO A 111 -9.71 -21.88 23.68
CA PRO A 111 -9.16 -20.86 24.56
C PRO A 111 -8.45 -19.72 23.78
N ILE A 112 -9.09 -19.22 22.73
CA ILE A 112 -8.62 -18.11 21.90
C ILE A 112 -9.53 -16.92 22.15
N TYR A 113 -8.94 -15.74 22.41
CA TYR A 113 -9.71 -14.52 22.58
C TYR A 113 -10.08 -13.93 21.21
N ARG A 114 -11.20 -13.21 21.15
CA ARG A 114 -11.64 -12.50 19.93
C ARG A 114 -10.57 -11.53 19.41
N ASP A 115 -9.87 -10.90 20.35
CA ASP A 115 -8.76 -9.98 20.05
C ASP A 115 -7.65 -10.70 19.30
N ALA A 116 -7.19 -11.84 19.82
CA ALA A 116 -6.15 -12.65 19.22
C ALA A 116 -6.54 -13.17 17.83
N LEU A 117 -7.83 -13.45 17.59
CA LEU A 117 -8.33 -13.91 16.30
C LEU A 117 -8.20 -12.80 15.25
N LEU A 118 -8.74 -11.59 15.50
CA LEU A 118 -8.75 -10.51 14.52
C LEU A 118 -7.33 -9.97 14.26
N PHE A 119 -6.56 -9.75 15.34
CA PHE A 119 -5.14 -9.36 15.22
C PHE A 119 -4.33 -10.42 14.48
N GLY A 120 -4.54 -11.70 14.78
CA GLY A 120 -3.82 -12.79 14.13
C GLY A 120 -4.09 -12.85 12.63
N LYS A 121 -5.35 -12.65 12.21
CA LYS A 121 -5.71 -12.58 10.79
C LYS A 121 -5.10 -11.38 10.07
N PHE A 122 -5.12 -10.21 10.71
CA PHE A 122 -4.49 -9.01 10.14
C PHE A 122 -2.98 -9.18 9.99
N LEU A 123 -2.30 -9.66 11.03
CA LEU A 123 -0.86 -9.90 11.00
C LEU A 123 -0.47 -10.97 9.97
N ALA A 124 -1.27 -12.04 9.85
CA ALA A 124 -1.04 -13.06 8.85
C ALA A 124 -1.19 -12.50 7.41
N GLY A 125 -2.27 -11.76 7.13
CA GLY A 125 -2.47 -11.11 5.84
C GLY A 125 -1.38 -10.11 5.50
N LEU A 126 -0.99 -9.27 6.46
CA LEU A 126 0.12 -8.33 6.30
C LEU A 126 1.46 -9.06 6.11
N GLY A 127 1.67 -10.18 6.82
CA GLY A 127 2.85 -11.03 6.68
C GLY A 127 2.96 -11.64 5.28
N VAL A 128 1.86 -12.18 4.73
CA VAL A 128 1.82 -12.69 3.34
C VAL A 128 2.17 -11.60 2.34
N LEU A 129 1.51 -10.42 2.46
CA LEU A 129 1.78 -9.29 1.58
C LEU A 129 3.26 -8.85 1.67
N THR A 130 3.81 -8.79 2.89
CA THR A 130 5.21 -8.43 3.11
C THR A 130 6.15 -9.43 2.45
N ILE A 131 5.92 -10.74 2.62
CA ILE A 131 6.73 -11.79 1.98
C ILE A 131 6.68 -11.65 0.45
N SER A 132 5.48 -11.51 -0.11
CA SER A 132 5.29 -11.35 -1.56
C SER A 132 5.99 -10.09 -2.10
N LEU A 133 5.88 -8.96 -1.39
CA LEU A 133 6.52 -7.71 -1.77
C LEU A 133 8.05 -7.78 -1.64
N VAL A 134 8.60 -8.46 -0.62
CA VAL A 134 10.05 -8.69 -0.48
C VAL A 134 10.56 -9.56 -1.61
N CYS A 135 9.87 -10.67 -1.93
CA CYS A 135 10.25 -11.54 -3.05
C CYS A 135 10.25 -10.76 -4.38
N LEU A 136 9.23 -9.94 -4.60
CA LEU A 136 9.10 -9.11 -5.78
C LEU A 136 10.22 -8.05 -5.86
N TRP A 137 10.53 -7.40 -4.74
CA TRP A 137 11.61 -6.43 -4.63
C TRP A 137 12.98 -7.07 -4.93
N LEU A 138 13.24 -8.26 -4.37
CA LEU A 138 14.47 -9.01 -4.65
C LEU A 138 14.56 -9.42 -6.13
N LEU A 139 13.43 -9.77 -6.74
CA LEU A 139 13.37 -10.08 -8.17
C LEU A 139 13.73 -8.87 -9.02
N VAL A 140 13.19 -7.68 -8.71
CA VAL A 140 13.49 -6.43 -9.43
C VAL A 140 14.98 -6.08 -9.32
N ILE A 141 15.53 -6.15 -8.10
CA ILE A 141 16.97 -5.89 -7.87
C ILE A 141 17.82 -6.93 -8.60
N GLY A 142 17.47 -8.21 -8.51
CA GLY A 142 18.21 -9.28 -9.19
C GLY A 142 18.22 -9.11 -10.71
N LEU A 143 17.09 -8.77 -11.32
CA LEU A 143 17.00 -8.46 -12.74
C LEU A 143 17.83 -7.22 -13.10
N GLY A 144 17.77 -6.18 -12.28
CA GLY A 144 18.58 -4.98 -12.45
C GLY A 144 20.07 -5.30 -12.45
N LEU A 145 20.54 -6.07 -11.47
CA LEU A 145 21.95 -6.51 -11.41
C LEU A 145 22.40 -7.29 -12.66
N VAL A 146 21.60 -8.27 -13.09
CA VAL A 146 21.93 -9.11 -14.24
C VAL A 146 21.87 -8.34 -15.55
N MET A 147 20.87 -7.47 -15.72
CA MET A 147 20.60 -6.84 -17.01
C MET A 147 21.29 -5.48 -17.18
N LEU A 148 21.51 -4.70 -16.12
CA LEU A 148 22.26 -3.44 -16.18
C LEU A 148 23.75 -3.64 -15.95
N GLY A 149 24.15 -4.70 -15.23
CA GLY A 149 25.56 -4.99 -14.94
C GLY A 149 26.20 -4.05 -13.91
N VAL A 150 25.42 -3.19 -13.25
CA VAL A 150 25.90 -2.22 -12.26
C VAL A 150 25.24 -2.54 -10.92
N PRO A 151 26.00 -2.65 -9.81
CA PRO A 151 25.40 -2.83 -8.48
C PRO A 151 24.75 -1.53 -7.99
N PRO A 152 23.61 -1.61 -7.24
CA PRO A 152 23.00 -0.43 -6.65
C PRO A 152 23.91 0.18 -5.58
N GLY A 153 23.92 1.49 -5.49
CA GLY A 153 24.57 2.23 -4.41
C GLY A 153 23.89 2.02 -3.07
N GLY A 154 24.61 2.24 -1.97
CA GLY A 154 24.04 2.08 -0.61
C GLY A 154 22.83 2.97 -0.36
N GLU A 155 22.80 4.18 -0.90
CA GLU A 155 21.65 5.10 -0.80
C GLU A 155 20.46 4.59 -1.63
N GLU A 156 20.69 4.05 -2.82
CA GLU A 156 19.63 3.48 -3.65
C GLU A 156 18.96 2.28 -2.97
N ILE A 157 19.74 1.41 -2.33
CA ILE A 157 19.21 0.28 -1.54
C ILE A 157 18.37 0.81 -0.37
N ALA A 158 18.87 1.81 0.37
CA ALA A 158 18.15 2.37 1.51
C ALA A 158 16.82 3.02 1.08
N ARG A 159 16.79 3.77 -0.04
CA ARG A 159 15.58 4.35 -0.62
C ARG A 159 14.59 3.28 -1.08
N ALA A 160 15.09 2.24 -1.73
CA ALA A 160 14.27 1.12 -2.17
C ALA A 160 13.69 0.29 -1.01
N LEU A 161 14.41 0.16 0.11
CA LEU A 161 13.90 -0.46 1.35
C LEU A 161 12.82 0.40 2.02
N LEU A 162 12.99 1.71 2.08
CA LEU A 162 11.96 2.63 2.59
C LEU A 162 10.72 2.61 1.71
N PHE A 163 10.88 2.56 0.39
CA PHE A 163 9.78 2.37 -0.54
C PHE A 163 9.03 1.05 -0.28
N LEU A 164 9.75 -0.05 -0.05
CA LEU A 164 9.15 -1.34 0.32
C LEU A 164 8.31 -1.22 1.59
N LEU A 165 8.86 -0.57 2.63
CA LEU A 165 8.16 -0.35 3.90
C LEU A 165 6.89 0.48 3.72
N VAL A 166 6.95 1.57 2.96
CA VAL A 166 5.79 2.40 2.61
C VAL A 166 4.74 1.60 1.83
N THR A 167 5.18 0.72 0.93
CA THR A 167 4.28 -0.17 0.18
C THR A 167 3.56 -1.17 1.09
N VAL A 168 4.24 -1.71 2.12
CA VAL A 168 3.61 -2.57 3.14
C VAL A 168 2.57 -1.80 3.96
N VAL A 169 2.86 -0.55 4.35
CA VAL A 169 1.88 0.30 5.04
C VAL A 169 0.66 0.55 4.15
N TYR A 170 0.87 0.86 2.88
CA TYR A 170 -0.19 1.04 1.89
C TYR A 170 -1.05 -0.22 1.72
N ALA A 171 -0.43 -1.40 1.66
CA ALA A 171 -1.12 -2.68 1.64
C ALA A 171 -1.98 -2.89 2.91
N GLY A 172 -1.45 -2.49 4.06
CA GLY A 172 -2.13 -2.55 5.36
C GLY A 172 -3.44 -1.77 5.40
N ILE A 173 -3.52 -0.61 4.72
CA ILE A 173 -4.75 0.18 4.63
C ILE A 173 -5.87 -0.63 3.94
N TRP A 174 -5.58 -1.19 2.77
CA TRP A 174 -6.56 -1.93 1.98
C TRP A 174 -6.94 -3.26 2.62
N LEU A 175 -5.99 -3.91 3.29
CA LEU A 175 -6.24 -5.10 4.09
C LEU A 175 -7.17 -4.79 5.27
N ALA A 176 -6.91 -3.71 6.01
CA ALA A 176 -7.74 -3.27 7.12
C ALA A 176 -9.17 -2.91 6.66
N LEU A 177 -9.30 -2.22 5.53
CA LEU A 177 -10.58 -1.87 4.93
C LEU A 177 -11.35 -3.13 4.50
N ALA A 178 -10.69 -4.08 3.84
CA ALA A 178 -11.30 -5.33 3.42
C ALA A 178 -11.78 -6.16 4.62
N MET A 179 -10.97 -6.23 5.68
CA MET A 179 -11.34 -6.91 6.93
C MET A 179 -12.48 -6.20 7.64
N LEU A 180 -12.50 -4.86 7.68
CA LEU A 180 -13.62 -4.08 8.24
C LEU A 180 -14.93 -4.45 7.54
N PHE A 181 -14.96 -4.48 6.21
CA PHE A 181 -16.16 -4.85 5.46
C PHE A 181 -16.47 -6.35 5.56
N SER A 182 -15.47 -7.22 5.73
CA SER A 182 -15.69 -8.63 6.05
C SER A 182 -16.38 -8.84 7.41
N VAL A 183 -16.17 -7.92 8.36
CA VAL A 183 -16.89 -7.91 9.64
C VAL A 183 -18.32 -7.38 9.46
N ILE A 184 -18.50 -6.28 8.71
CA ILE A 184 -19.80 -5.60 8.58
C ILE A 184 -20.77 -6.43 7.73
N PHE A 185 -20.33 -6.98 6.61
CA PHE A 185 -21.18 -7.70 5.67
C PHE A 185 -21.10 -9.21 5.87
N ARG A 186 -22.25 -9.86 5.97
CA ARG A 186 -22.31 -11.34 6.09
C ARG A 186 -21.94 -12.06 4.79
N SER A 187 -22.18 -11.42 3.64
CA SER A 187 -21.84 -11.97 2.32
C SER A 187 -20.41 -11.60 1.93
N ALA A 188 -19.57 -12.58 1.64
CA ALA A 188 -18.21 -12.35 1.15
C ALA A 188 -18.20 -11.60 -0.19
N ALA A 189 -19.17 -11.89 -1.08
CA ALA A 189 -19.29 -11.19 -2.36
C ALA A 189 -19.62 -9.71 -2.16
N THR A 190 -20.54 -9.37 -1.24
CA THR A 190 -20.87 -7.98 -0.91
C THR A 190 -19.68 -7.25 -0.30
N ALA A 191 -18.95 -7.89 0.64
CA ALA A 191 -17.75 -7.32 1.23
C ALA A 191 -16.68 -7.03 0.17
N ALA A 192 -16.44 -7.96 -0.76
CA ALA A 192 -15.51 -7.78 -1.87
C ALA A 192 -15.92 -6.61 -2.78
N LEU A 193 -17.19 -6.59 -3.23
CA LEU A 193 -17.69 -5.54 -4.13
C LEU A 193 -17.62 -4.15 -3.52
N VAL A 194 -18.01 -4.01 -2.23
CA VAL A 194 -17.95 -2.70 -1.55
C VAL A 194 -16.51 -2.27 -1.36
N THR A 195 -15.60 -3.18 -1.00
CA THR A 195 -14.18 -2.85 -0.83
C THR A 195 -13.55 -2.45 -2.17
N LEU A 196 -13.82 -3.20 -3.24
CA LEU A 196 -13.36 -2.87 -4.60
C LEU A 196 -13.95 -1.56 -5.10
N GLY A 197 -15.24 -1.31 -4.85
CA GLY A 197 -15.90 -0.05 -5.19
C GLY A 197 -15.27 1.14 -4.46
N MET A 198 -14.99 1.02 -3.16
CA MET A 198 -14.32 2.04 -2.37
C MET A 198 -12.89 2.28 -2.86
N TRP A 199 -12.16 1.20 -3.17
CA TRP A 199 -10.82 1.30 -3.73
C TRP A 199 -10.84 2.02 -5.10
N LEU A 200 -11.72 1.62 -6.00
CA LEU A 200 -11.85 2.26 -7.32
C LEU A 200 -12.22 3.74 -7.19
N PHE A 201 -13.15 4.05 -6.30
CA PHE A 201 -13.57 5.42 -6.02
C PHE A 201 -12.40 6.26 -5.51
N LEU A 202 -11.71 5.81 -4.45
CA LEU A 202 -10.62 6.56 -3.84
C LEU A 202 -9.37 6.64 -4.72
N SER A 203 -9.06 5.58 -5.51
CA SER A 203 -7.82 5.54 -6.29
C SER A 203 -7.94 6.14 -7.69
N VAL A 204 -9.13 6.11 -8.29
CA VAL A 204 -9.34 6.55 -9.68
C VAL A 204 -10.25 7.77 -9.76
N ILE A 205 -11.43 7.71 -9.13
CA ILE A 205 -12.45 8.76 -9.28
C ILE A 205 -12.09 9.97 -8.42
N TRP A 206 -11.74 9.76 -7.17
CA TRP A 206 -11.47 10.84 -6.21
C TRP A 206 -10.37 11.80 -6.63
N PRO A 207 -9.19 11.36 -7.11
CA PRO A 207 -8.15 12.28 -7.58
C PRO A 207 -8.60 13.17 -8.74
N SER A 208 -9.54 12.68 -9.56
CA SER A 208 -10.13 13.46 -10.66
C SER A 208 -11.19 14.44 -10.18
N LEU A 209 -11.91 14.12 -9.10
CA LEU A 209 -12.94 14.99 -8.52
C LEU A 209 -12.36 16.09 -7.63
N ALA A 210 -11.25 15.86 -6.95
CA ALA A 210 -10.66 16.78 -6.01
C ALA A 210 -10.38 18.18 -6.59
N PRO A 211 -9.82 18.34 -7.80
CA PRO A 211 -9.64 19.65 -8.44
C PRO A 211 -10.98 20.33 -8.77
N ALA A 212 -11.99 19.59 -9.21
CA ALA A 212 -13.30 20.13 -9.52
C ALA A 212 -14.03 20.66 -8.27
N ILE A 213 -13.91 19.93 -7.16
CA ILE A 213 -14.43 20.36 -5.86
C ILE A 213 -13.68 21.62 -5.37
N ALA A 214 -12.38 21.66 -5.51
CA ALA A 214 -11.57 22.83 -5.14
C ALA A 214 -11.99 24.09 -5.93
N GLN A 215 -12.23 23.95 -7.23
CA GLN A 215 -12.74 25.04 -8.09
C GLN A 215 -14.12 25.54 -7.65
N ALA A 216 -14.97 24.66 -7.11
CA ALA A 216 -16.28 25.06 -6.59
C ALA A 216 -16.20 25.76 -5.22
N LEU A 217 -15.15 25.51 -4.44
CA LEU A 217 -14.98 26.05 -3.09
C LEU A 217 -14.14 27.33 -3.03
N VAL A 218 -13.26 27.55 -4.00
CA VAL A 218 -12.28 28.65 -4.01
C VAL A 218 -12.54 29.56 -5.20
N SER A 219 -12.50 30.88 -4.96
CA SER A 219 -12.66 31.88 -6.02
C SER A 219 -11.56 31.75 -7.09
N PRO A 220 -11.89 31.88 -8.39
CA PRO A 220 -10.96 31.73 -9.52
C PRO A 220 -9.74 32.65 -9.45
N ASP A 221 -9.88 33.81 -8.78
CA ASP A 221 -8.82 34.81 -8.65
C ASP A 221 -7.67 34.38 -7.72
N ASN A 222 -7.89 33.34 -6.87
CA ASN A 222 -6.89 32.87 -5.92
C ASN A 222 -6.31 31.51 -6.33
N GLN A 223 -5.50 31.51 -7.38
CA GLN A 223 -4.88 30.30 -7.95
C GLN A 223 -4.04 29.51 -6.92
N ALA A 224 -3.32 30.21 -6.02
CA ALA A 224 -2.50 29.53 -5.01
C ALA A 224 -3.37 28.73 -4.02
N THR A 225 -4.45 29.34 -3.51
CA THR A 225 -5.38 28.64 -2.61
C THR A 225 -6.11 27.51 -3.31
N LEU A 226 -6.44 27.67 -4.59
CA LEU A 226 -7.09 26.62 -5.39
C LEU A 226 -6.19 25.39 -5.50
N VAL A 227 -4.91 25.55 -5.85
CA VAL A 227 -3.96 24.43 -5.97
C VAL A 227 -3.75 23.73 -4.62
N ILE A 228 -3.57 24.50 -3.53
CA ILE A 228 -3.43 23.94 -2.18
C ILE A 228 -4.67 23.15 -1.78
N THR A 229 -5.87 23.70 -2.00
CA THR A 229 -7.14 23.05 -1.64
C THR A 229 -7.34 21.78 -2.45
N ALA A 230 -7.08 21.80 -3.77
CA ALA A 230 -7.17 20.63 -4.63
C ALA A 230 -6.23 19.50 -4.14
N GLN A 231 -5.02 19.85 -3.77
CA GLN A 231 -4.04 18.89 -3.26
C GLN A 231 -4.44 18.32 -1.88
N MET A 232 -4.93 19.18 -0.96
CA MET A 232 -5.42 18.69 0.34
C MET A 232 -6.59 17.72 0.17
N LEU A 233 -7.53 18.01 -0.75
CA LEU A 233 -8.62 17.11 -1.06
C LEU A 233 -8.11 15.81 -1.70
N ALA A 234 -7.17 15.87 -2.64
CA ALA A 234 -6.60 14.69 -3.27
C ALA A 234 -5.93 13.76 -2.25
N ARG A 235 -5.30 14.30 -1.20
CA ARG A 235 -4.66 13.56 -0.10
C ARG A 235 -5.61 12.77 0.80
N LEU A 236 -6.91 12.92 0.65
CA LEU A 236 -7.88 12.01 1.27
C LEU A 236 -7.83 10.60 0.66
N SER A 237 -7.26 10.47 -0.53
CA SER A 237 -7.01 9.17 -1.17
C SER A 237 -5.70 8.55 -0.66
N PRO A 238 -5.73 7.32 -0.15
CA PRO A 238 -4.52 6.58 0.19
C PRO A 238 -3.58 6.38 -1.02
N ALA A 239 -4.14 6.28 -2.23
CA ALA A 239 -3.35 6.14 -3.45
C ALA A 239 -2.54 7.41 -3.76
N THR A 240 -3.10 8.60 -3.51
CA THR A 240 -2.39 9.87 -3.65
C THR A 240 -1.26 9.98 -2.63
N LEU A 241 -1.53 9.63 -1.35
CA LEU A 241 -0.50 9.63 -0.31
C LEU A 241 0.65 8.69 -0.65
N PHE A 242 0.33 7.49 -1.14
CA PHE A 242 1.33 6.53 -1.60
C PHE A 242 2.15 7.07 -2.76
N ALA A 243 1.51 7.63 -3.79
CA ALA A 243 2.21 8.21 -4.95
C ALA A 243 3.15 9.36 -4.57
N GLU A 244 2.71 10.26 -3.66
CA GLU A 244 3.55 11.33 -3.13
C GLU A 244 4.77 10.79 -2.35
N CYS A 245 4.59 9.75 -1.50
CA CYS A 245 5.70 9.10 -0.81
C CYS A 245 6.70 8.48 -1.78
N VAL A 246 6.21 7.79 -2.79
CA VAL A 246 7.04 7.17 -3.82
C VAL A 246 7.86 8.21 -4.56
N LEU A 247 7.22 9.31 -4.96
CA LEU A 247 7.90 10.41 -5.65
C LEU A 247 9.03 10.98 -4.79
N ALA A 248 8.78 11.25 -3.51
CA ALA A 248 9.80 11.80 -2.60
C ALA A 248 10.95 10.85 -2.32
N LEU A 249 10.69 9.53 -2.25
CA LEU A 249 11.70 8.53 -1.90
C LEU A 249 12.53 8.06 -3.10
N LEU A 250 11.88 7.83 -4.26
CA LEU A 250 12.51 7.24 -5.44
C LEU A 250 13.01 8.29 -6.46
N ASP A 251 12.56 9.54 -6.35
CA ASP A 251 13.12 10.66 -7.13
C ASP A 251 13.84 11.65 -6.20
N PRO A 252 15.18 11.52 -6.06
CA PRO A 252 15.97 12.41 -5.21
C PRO A 252 15.92 13.90 -5.59
N THR A 253 15.44 14.23 -6.78
CA THR A 253 15.31 15.64 -7.23
C THR A 253 14.06 16.33 -6.68
N THR A 254 13.11 15.55 -6.16
CA THR A 254 11.84 16.05 -5.59
C THR A 254 12.07 16.73 -4.24
N ARG A 255 11.96 18.05 -4.20
CA ARG A 255 12.18 18.85 -2.99
C ARG A 255 10.92 19.15 -2.19
N THR A 256 9.77 19.15 -2.83
CA THR A 256 8.46 19.41 -2.19
C THR A 256 7.37 18.56 -2.84
N LEU A 257 6.34 18.25 -2.05
CA LEU A 257 5.14 17.55 -2.50
C LEU A 257 3.94 18.51 -2.56
N GLY A 258 4.18 19.76 -2.89
CA GLY A 258 3.17 20.81 -2.95
C GLY A 258 3.49 21.86 -4.01
N PRO A 259 2.67 22.89 -4.13
CA PRO A 259 2.95 23.99 -5.03
C PRO A 259 4.27 24.67 -4.63
N VAL A 260 5.16 24.81 -5.61
CA VAL A 260 6.47 25.41 -5.42
C VAL A 260 6.30 26.93 -5.55
N TYR A 261 6.64 27.67 -4.49
CA TYR A 261 6.69 29.13 -4.54
C TYR A 261 8.04 29.59 -5.10
N LEU A 262 8.03 30.67 -5.88
CA LEU A 262 9.24 31.25 -6.48
C LEU A 262 10.33 31.53 -5.42
N SER A 263 9.93 31.96 -4.22
CA SER A 263 10.84 32.18 -3.09
C SER A 263 11.57 30.93 -2.58
N GLN A 264 11.02 29.72 -2.84
CA GLN A 264 11.66 28.45 -2.50
C GLN A 264 12.68 28.01 -3.55
N LEU A 265 12.62 28.57 -4.76
CA LEU A 265 13.57 28.34 -5.84
C LEU A 265 14.79 29.27 -5.73
N GLU A 266 14.65 30.42 -5.06
CA GLU A 266 15.74 31.37 -4.81
C GLU A 266 16.73 30.75 -3.81
N GLY A 267 17.93 30.38 -4.30
CA GLY A 267 18.98 29.73 -3.51
C GLY A 267 19.02 28.20 -3.57
N ALA A 268 18.05 27.53 -4.20
CA ALA A 268 18.13 26.11 -4.44
C ALA A 268 19.03 25.82 -5.65
N VAL A 269 20.04 24.96 -5.45
CA VAL A 269 20.79 24.39 -6.58
C VAL A 269 19.86 23.46 -7.32
N MET A 270 19.31 23.92 -8.44
CA MET A 270 18.40 23.13 -9.26
C MET A 270 19.09 21.85 -9.74
N GLY A 271 18.45 20.71 -9.49
CA GLY A 271 18.95 19.40 -9.93
C GLY A 271 19.89 18.68 -8.96
N ALA A 272 20.32 19.27 -7.86
CA ALA A 272 21.08 18.55 -6.85
C ALA A 272 20.18 17.53 -6.11
N PRO A 273 20.59 16.25 -6.00
CA PRO A 273 19.80 15.25 -5.28
C PRO A 273 19.70 15.56 -3.80
N LEU A 274 18.53 15.35 -3.21
CA LEU A 274 18.31 15.44 -1.77
C LEU A 274 18.96 14.24 -1.07
N PRO A 275 19.59 14.44 0.10
CA PRO A 275 19.95 13.35 0.99
C PRO A 275 18.73 12.51 1.37
N LEU A 276 18.94 11.22 1.64
CA LEU A 276 17.87 10.28 2.01
C LEU A 276 16.97 10.81 3.14
N TRP A 277 17.58 11.37 4.19
CA TRP A 277 16.85 11.87 5.35
C TRP A 277 15.91 13.04 5.01
N ASP A 278 16.35 13.93 4.15
CA ASP A 278 15.52 15.07 3.72
C ASP A 278 14.33 14.58 2.88
N SER A 279 14.54 13.58 2.02
CA SER A 279 13.46 12.92 1.28
C SER A 279 12.43 12.26 2.21
N VAL A 280 12.88 11.63 3.31
CA VAL A 280 11.99 11.08 4.35
C VAL A 280 11.20 12.18 5.04
N MET A 281 11.84 13.33 5.35
CA MET A 281 11.15 14.46 5.97
C MET A 281 10.08 15.07 5.04
N VAL A 282 10.33 15.09 3.74
CA VAL A 282 9.33 15.51 2.74
C VAL A 282 8.14 14.54 2.70
N ALA A 283 8.38 13.22 2.80
CA ALA A 283 7.35 12.19 2.78
C ALA A 283 6.67 11.95 4.14
N TRP A 284 7.21 12.49 5.23
CA TRP A 284 6.79 12.17 6.59
C TRP A 284 5.29 12.36 6.86
N PRO A 285 4.65 13.50 6.46
CA PRO A 285 3.22 13.71 6.69
C PRO A 285 2.35 12.64 6.02
N GLN A 286 2.73 12.22 4.81
CA GLN A 286 2.01 11.21 4.04
C GLN A 286 2.14 9.83 4.68
N ILE A 287 3.35 9.47 5.15
CA ILE A 287 3.60 8.21 5.87
C ILE A 287 2.75 8.15 7.14
N VAL A 288 2.77 9.21 7.95
CA VAL A 288 1.96 9.30 9.17
C VAL A 288 0.47 9.21 8.84
N GLY A 289 0.02 9.91 7.79
CA GLY A 289 -1.36 9.84 7.32
C GLY A 289 -1.80 8.42 6.96
N MET A 290 -0.97 7.70 6.20
CA MET A 290 -1.26 6.31 5.81
C MET A 290 -1.30 5.37 7.03
N VAL A 291 -0.36 5.50 7.96
CA VAL A 291 -0.35 4.72 9.20
C VAL A 291 -1.60 5.01 10.03
N ALA A 292 -1.96 6.28 10.18
CA ALA A 292 -3.16 6.68 10.92
C ALA A 292 -4.44 6.10 10.32
N VAL A 293 -4.59 6.18 8.98
CA VAL A 293 -5.75 5.59 8.28
C VAL A 293 -5.79 4.08 8.47
N SER A 294 -4.66 3.37 8.37
CA SER A 294 -4.59 1.92 8.59
C SER A 294 -5.06 1.55 10.01
N ILE A 295 -4.57 2.27 11.03
CA ILE A 295 -4.96 2.07 12.42
C ILE A 295 -6.45 2.35 12.62
N LEU A 296 -6.97 3.46 12.10
CA LEU A 296 -8.38 3.83 12.25
C LEU A 296 -9.31 2.79 11.62
N LEU A 297 -8.99 2.30 10.43
CA LEU A 297 -9.76 1.25 9.76
C LEU A 297 -9.72 -0.06 10.53
N PHE A 298 -8.55 -0.46 11.02
CA PHE A 298 -8.40 -1.67 11.82
C PHE A 298 -9.17 -1.55 13.15
N VAL A 299 -9.06 -0.42 13.86
CA VAL A 299 -9.79 -0.17 15.10
C VAL A 299 -11.30 -0.16 14.85
N GLY A 300 -11.76 0.44 13.74
CA GLY A 300 -13.16 0.39 13.33
C GLY A 300 -13.66 -1.05 13.14
N GLY A 301 -12.89 -1.89 12.47
CA GLY A 301 -13.14 -3.32 12.31
C GLY A 301 -13.16 -4.06 13.63
N TYR A 302 -12.20 -3.79 14.49
CA TYR A 302 -12.09 -4.38 15.83
C TYR A 302 -13.29 -4.04 16.71
N VAL A 303 -13.67 -2.77 16.82
CA VAL A 303 -14.82 -2.34 17.63
C VAL A 303 -16.11 -2.96 17.11
N THR A 304 -16.29 -3.00 15.80
CA THR A 304 -17.46 -3.62 15.16
C THR A 304 -17.51 -5.12 15.46
N PHE A 305 -16.38 -5.82 15.35
CA PHE A 305 -16.27 -7.25 15.64
C PHE A 305 -16.57 -7.58 17.11
N GLN A 306 -16.10 -6.74 18.05
CA GLN A 306 -16.38 -6.93 19.48
C GLN A 306 -17.85 -6.75 19.84
N ARG A 307 -18.56 -5.86 19.12
CA ARG A 307 -19.98 -5.58 19.35
C ARG A 307 -20.92 -6.62 18.71
N GLN A 308 -20.42 -7.44 17.79
CA GLN A 308 -21.24 -8.47 17.16
C GLN A 308 -21.54 -9.62 18.14
N GLU A 309 -22.80 -9.96 18.29
CA GLU A 309 -23.20 -11.20 18.97
C GLU A 309 -22.96 -12.38 18.04
N VAL A 310 -22.07 -13.27 18.44
CA VAL A 310 -21.90 -14.55 17.76
C VAL A 310 -22.98 -15.51 18.31
N ARG A 311 -24.15 -15.53 17.65
CA ARG A 311 -25.16 -16.54 17.92
C ARG A 311 -24.76 -17.82 17.20
N ALA A 312 -24.77 -18.93 17.92
CA ALA A 312 -24.49 -20.27 17.41
C ALA A 312 -25.54 -20.74 16.40
#